data_90d4c64e406f7fdcb6f7e0a052e56a7b
#
_entry.id   90d4c64e406f7fdcb6f7e0a052e56a7b
#
_cell.length_a   1.000
_cell.length_b   1.000
_cell.length_c   1.000
_cell.angle_alpha   90.00
_cell.angle_beta   90.00
_cell.angle_gamma   90.00
#
_symmetry.space_group_name_H-M   'P 1'
#
loop_
_entity.id
_entity.type
_entity.pdbx_description
1 polymer ?
#
loop_
_entity_poly.entity_id
_entity_poly.type
_entity_poly.pdbx_seq_one_letter_code
_entity_poly.pdbx_strand_id
1 'polypeptide(L)'
;MRVEEQFKGWTKPGPVPPGSLSHTGPAQGETLDAISGHYRLFQRSNGHRFSTDDVLTAWYGTTWCPSASHALDLGSGIGSVAMIAAWRLPGSTWVTVEAQDESVSLARRSAAYNGLEKRFDIRQGDFREAAILGEHELFDLITGSPPYFPPGEGVMSEDPQKIACRFEISKKRPVREGFELV
;
A
#
# COMPACT_ATOMS: atom_id res chain seq x y z
N MET A 1 27.22 -5.88 -12.07
CA MET A 1 26.66 -4.89 -13.01
C MET A 1 25.33 -5.45 -13.47
N ARG A 2 24.18 -4.86 -13.04
CA ARG A 2 22.86 -5.31 -13.48
C ARG A 2 22.67 -4.82 -14.91
N VAL A 3 22.27 -5.72 -15.79
CA VAL A 3 21.85 -5.37 -17.15
C VAL A 3 20.56 -4.56 -17.00
N GLU A 4 20.57 -3.29 -17.43
CA GLU A 4 19.33 -2.52 -17.54
C GLU A 4 18.39 -3.26 -18.49
N GLU A 5 17.19 -3.57 -18.01
CA GLU A 5 16.16 -4.18 -18.85
C GLU A 5 15.74 -3.16 -19.92
N GLN A 6 16.32 -3.27 -21.10
CA GLN A 6 15.95 -2.47 -22.26
C GLN A 6 14.98 -3.26 -23.15
N PHE A 7 13.87 -2.65 -23.52
CA PHE A 7 12.96 -3.19 -24.50
C PHE A 7 12.83 -2.19 -25.67
N LYS A 8 13.30 -2.58 -26.86
CA LYS A 8 13.25 -1.75 -28.08
C LYS A 8 13.76 -0.30 -27.85
N GLY A 9 14.86 -0.16 -27.12
CA GLY A 9 15.45 1.17 -26.81
C GLY A 9 14.77 1.91 -25.65
N TRP A 10 13.73 1.35 -25.05
CA TRP A 10 13.11 1.92 -23.86
C TRP A 10 13.77 1.34 -22.59
N THR A 11 14.15 2.24 -21.69
CA THR A 11 14.68 1.88 -20.38
C THR A 11 13.59 2.06 -19.34
N LYS A 12 13.44 1.06 -18.48
CA LYS A 12 12.47 1.08 -17.42
C LYS A 12 12.75 2.24 -16.45
N PRO A 13 11.79 3.15 -16.21
CA PRO A 13 12.05 4.34 -15.42
C PRO A 13 12.04 4.05 -13.91
N GLY A 14 12.66 4.96 -13.15
CA GLY A 14 12.62 5.03 -11.70
C GLY A 14 13.77 4.32 -10.99
N PRO A 15 13.77 4.37 -9.66
CA PRO A 15 14.84 3.79 -8.86
C PRO A 15 14.89 2.27 -9.01
N VAL A 16 16.10 1.75 -9.16
CA VAL A 16 16.35 0.32 -9.12
C VAL A 16 16.48 -0.11 -7.66
N PRO A 17 15.63 -1.03 -7.17
CA PRO A 17 15.77 -1.57 -5.83
C PRO A 17 17.18 -2.08 -5.59
N PRO A 18 17.74 -1.95 -4.37
CA PRO A 18 19.08 -2.41 -4.06
C PRO A 18 19.26 -3.90 -4.36
N GLY A 19 18.16 -4.57 -4.66
CA GLY A 19 18.10 -5.98 -4.93
C GLY A 19 18.56 -6.74 -3.72
N SER A 20 17.75 -7.59 -3.27
CA SER A 20 18.02 -8.23 -2.02
C SER A 20 19.30 -9.07 -2.06
N LEU A 21 20.31 -8.57 -1.44
CA LEU A 21 21.43 -9.41 -1.03
C LEU A 21 21.04 -10.37 0.11
N SER A 22 19.80 -10.28 0.62
CA SER A 22 19.37 -11.02 1.80
C SER A 22 17.92 -11.50 1.79
N HIS A 23 17.17 -11.37 0.68
CA HIS A 23 15.74 -11.63 0.78
C HIS A 23 15.36 -12.97 0.17
N THR A 24 14.77 -13.77 1.00
CA THR A 24 13.97 -14.91 0.58
C THR A 24 12.98 -14.47 -0.49
N GLY A 25 12.91 -15.19 -1.60
CA GLY A 25 11.88 -15.01 -2.61
C GLY A 25 10.47 -15.15 -2.01
N PRO A 26 9.44 -15.13 -2.84
CA PRO A 26 8.08 -15.37 -2.39
C PRO A 26 7.98 -16.73 -1.69
N ALA A 27 7.25 -16.77 -0.57
CA ALA A 27 6.94 -18.00 0.12
C ALA A 27 5.95 -18.87 -0.71
N GLN A 28 5.70 -20.09 -0.26
CA GLN A 28 4.68 -20.93 -0.88
C GLN A 28 3.32 -20.22 -0.85
N GLY A 29 2.66 -20.14 -2.00
CA GLY A 29 1.38 -19.44 -2.14
C GLY A 29 1.48 -17.94 -2.28
N GLU A 30 2.69 -17.40 -2.47
CA GLU A 30 2.93 -15.98 -2.76
C GLU A 30 3.50 -15.76 -4.17
N THR A 31 3.44 -14.53 -4.62
CA THR A 31 4.10 -14.03 -5.83
C THR A 31 4.86 -12.75 -5.52
N LEU A 32 5.83 -12.41 -6.37
CA LEU A 32 6.55 -11.13 -6.32
C LEU A 32 6.38 -10.44 -7.67
N ASP A 33 5.44 -9.52 -7.74
CA ASP A 33 4.96 -8.93 -8.97
C ASP A 33 5.49 -7.52 -9.20
N ALA A 34 5.59 -7.13 -10.47
CA ALA A 34 5.93 -5.77 -10.84
C ALA A 34 4.76 -4.83 -10.50
N ILE A 35 5.07 -3.67 -9.92
CA ILE A 35 4.06 -2.67 -9.56
C ILE A 35 4.30 -1.32 -10.25
N SER A 36 5.48 -0.74 -10.12
CA SER A 36 5.85 0.52 -10.78
C SER A 36 7.34 0.54 -11.08
N GLY A 37 7.71 0.83 -12.32
CA GLY A 37 9.11 0.79 -12.70
C GLY A 37 9.77 -0.51 -12.27
N HIS A 38 10.84 -0.44 -11.50
CA HIS A 38 11.56 -1.58 -10.97
C HIS A 38 10.99 -2.10 -9.63
N TYR A 39 10.02 -1.41 -9.02
CA TYR A 39 9.44 -1.83 -7.75
C TYR A 39 8.63 -3.11 -7.89
N ARG A 40 8.68 -3.93 -6.85
CA ARG A 40 8.00 -5.22 -6.75
C ARG A 40 7.15 -5.27 -5.48
N LEU A 41 6.12 -6.09 -5.51
CA LEU A 41 5.17 -6.27 -4.42
C LEU A 41 4.98 -7.75 -4.13
N PHE A 42 5.15 -8.15 -2.88
CA PHE A 42 4.77 -9.48 -2.41
C PHE A 42 3.25 -9.53 -2.25
N GLN A 43 2.64 -10.58 -2.78
CA GLN A 43 1.21 -10.80 -2.72
C GLN A 43 0.89 -12.28 -2.56
N ARG A 44 -0.28 -12.58 -2.00
CA ARG A 44 -0.80 -13.95 -2.04
C ARG A 44 -1.26 -14.30 -3.46
N SER A 45 -0.98 -15.52 -3.91
CA SER A 45 -1.44 -16.00 -5.23
C SER A 45 -2.95 -16.01 -5.34
N ASN A 46 -3.64 -16.40 -4.25
CA ASN A 46 -5.10 -16.50 -4.17
C ASN A 46 -5.74 -15.46 -3.24
N GLY A 47 -4.94 -14.57 -2.61
CA GLY A 47 -5.41 -13.53 -1.71
C GLY A 47 -5.88 -12.26 -2.41
N HIS A 48 -6.01 -11.18 -1.64
CA HIS A 48 -6.21 -9.85 -2.18
C HIS A 48 -4.95 -9.40 -2.92
N ARG A 49 -5.13 -8.94 -4.14
CA ARG A 49 -4.04 -8.48 -5.02
C ARG A 49 -4.27 -7.02 -5.38
N PHE A 50 -3.19 -6.29 -5.65
CA PHE A 50 -3.33 -4.92 -6.12
C PHE A 50 -4.13 -4.88 -7.44
N SER A 51 -4.83 -3.81 -7.64
CA SER A 51 -5.78 -3.61 -8.75
C SER A 51 -5.52 -2.29 -9.49
N THR A 52 -6.31 -2.06 -10.52
CA THR A 52 -6.32 -0.79 -11.23
C THR A 52 -6.69 0.37 -10.30
N ASP A 53 -7.55 0.13 -9.32
CA ASP A 53 -8.00 1.16 -8.37
C ASP A 53 -6.83 1.67 -7.52
N ASP A 54 -5.91 0.80 -7.09
CA ASP A 54 -4.70 1.19 -6.36
C ASP A 54 -3.81 2.09 -7.23
N VAL A 55 -3.67 1.73 -8.52
CA VAL A 55 -2.89 2.54 -9.48
C VAL A 55 -3.52 3.90 -9.68
N LEU A 56 -4.83 3.96 -9.86
CA LEU A 56 -5.58 5.20 -10.06
C LEU A 56 -5.56 6.07 -8.82
N THR A 57 -5.73 5.49 -7.62
CA THR A 57 -5.65 6.21 -6.34
C THR A 57 -4.29 6.86 -6.16
N ALA A 58 -3.22 6.10 -6.36
CA ALA A 58 -1.86 6.62 -6.26
C ALA A 58 -1.56 7.69 -7.33
N TRP A 59 -2.01 7.46 -8.57
CA TRP A 59 -1.84 8.43 -9.66
C TRP A 59 -2.58 9.73 -9.38
N TYR A 60 -3.84 9.65 -8.97
CA TYR A 60 -4.68 10.80 -8.70
C TYR A 60 -4.13 11.60 -7.52
N GLY A 61 -3.86 10.97 -6.37
CA GLY A 61 -3.32 11.63 -5.19
C GLY A 61 -1.99 12.35 -5.47
N THR A 62 -1.06 11.69 -6.15
CA THR A 62 0.24 12.29 -6.48
C THR A 62 0.17 13.35 -7.59
N THR A 63 -0.87 13.32 -8.40
CA THR A 63 -1.12 14.39 -9.40
C THR A 63 -1.75 15.59 -8.72
N TRP A 64 -2.62 15.37 -7.75
CA TRP A 64 -3.26 16.43 -6.96
C TRP A 64 -2.27 17.11 -6.01
N CYS A 65 -1.37 16.35 -5.37
CA CYS A 65 -0.35 16.87 -4.47
C CYS A 65 1.06 16.42 -4.89
N PRO A 66 1.63 17.00 -5.98
CA PRO A 66 2.91 16.56 -6.53
C PRO A 66 4.13 16.91 -5.67
N SER A 67 3.95 17.76 -4.67
CA SER A 67 5.00 18.19 -3.72
C SER A 67 4.88 17.55 -2.34
N ALA A 68 4.00 16.55 -2.16
CA ALA A 68 3.85 15.87 -0.90
C ALA A 68 5.18 15.27 -0.44
N SER A 69 5.58 15.60 0.78
CA SER A 69 6.79 15.13 1.44
C SER A 69 6.50 14.15 2.58
N HIS A 70 5.35 14.27 3.20
CA HIS A 70 4.89 13.39 4.26
C HIS A 70 3.45 12.97 3.98
N ALA A 71 3.23 11.67 3.81
CA ALA A 71 1.94 11.15 3.37
C ALA A 71 1.46 9.98 4.24
N LEU A 72 0.14 9.80 4.24
CA LEU A 72 -0.56 8.75 4.97
C LEU A 72 -1.38 7.89 4.00
N ASP A 73 -1.37 6.56 4.21
CA ASP A 73 -2.23 5.61 3.51
C ASP A 73 -3.06 4.80 4.52
N LEU A 74 -4.37 5.01 4.54
CA LEU A 74 -5.30 4.41 5.49
C LEU A 74 -5.92 3.14 4.90
N GLY A 75 -5.86 2.03 5.66
CA GLY A 75 -6.28 0.73 5.17
C GLY A 75 -5.39 0.27 4.03
N SER A 76 -4.08 0.43 4.19
CA SER A 76 -3.09 0.32 3.11
C SER A 76 -2.96 -1.08 2.50
N GLY A 77 -3.59 -2.09 3.09
CA GLY A 77 -3.49 -3.47 2.63
C GLY A 77 -2.04 -3.93 2.55
N ILE A 78 -1.65 -4.45 1.40
CA ILE A 78 -0.27 -4.88 1.12
C ILE A 78 0.67 -3.72 0.76
N GLY A 79 0.21 -2.46 0.87
CA GLY A 79 1.00 -1.25 0.64
C GLY A 79 1.09 -0.81 -0.83
N SER A 80 0.21 -1.28 -1.70
CA SER A 80 0.25 -1.03 -3.14
C SER A 80 0.13 0.46 -3.49
N VAL A 81 -0.86 1.16 -2.94
CA VAL A 81 -1.09 2.60 -3.19
C VAL A 81 0.12 3.41 -2.76
N ALA A 82 0.55 3.25 -1.50
CA ALA A 82 1.70 3.98 -0.97
C ALA A 82 2.99 3.72 -1.75
N MET A 83 3.25 2.48 -2.20
CA MET A 83 4.47 2.15 -2.96
C MET A 83 4.45 2.75 -4.36
N ILE A 84 3.31 2.74 -5.06
CA ILE A 84 3.16 3.41 -6.36
C ILE A 84 3.35 4.92 -6.18
N ALA A 85 2.73 5.51 -5.17
CA ALA A 85 2.86 6.93 -4.88
C ALA A 85 4.29 7.31 -4.49
N ALA A 86 4.97 6.52 -3.66
CA ALA A 86 6.37 6.72 -3.29
C ALA A 86 7.33 6.60 -4.48
N TRP A 87 7.00 5.80 -5.49
CA TRP A 87 7.75 5.75 -6.75
C TRP A 87 7.61 7.05 -7.53
N ARG A 88 6.40 7.64 -7.55
CA ARG A 88 6.12 8.92 -8.22
C ARG A 88 6.70 10.12 -7.47
N LEU A 89 6.78 10.03 -6.14
CA LEU A 89 7.29 11.06 -5.21
C LEU A 89 8.55 10.53 -4.49
N PRO A 90 9.70 10.49 -5.16
CA PRO A 90 10.90 9.79 -4.64
C PRO A 90 11.46 10.41 -3.35
N GLY A 91 11.11 11.66 -3.03
CA GLY A 91 11.50 12.33 -1.78
C GLY A 91 10.52 12.17 -0.61
N SER A 92 9.36 11.56 -0.83
CA SER A 92 8.31 11.46 0.20
C SER A 92 8.57 10.34 1.21
N THR A 93 8.07 10.55 2.42
CA THR A 93 7.95 9.55 3.49
C THR A 93 6.48 9.17 3.68
N TRP A 94 6.23 7.95 4.12
CA TRP A 94 4.88 7.40 4.20
C TRP A 94 4.63 6.75 5.55
N VAL A 95 3.52 7.12 6.20
CA VAL A 95 2.89 6.34 7.25
C VAL A 95 1.82 5.49 6.58
N THR A 96 1.77 4.20 6.86
CA THR A 96 0.70 3.32 6.37
C THR A 96 0.06 2.60 7.55
N VAL A 97 -1.26 2.48 7.54
CA VAL A 97 -2.00 1.84 8.62
C VAL A 97 -2.83 0.70 8.04
N GLU A 98 -2.63 -0.51 8.58
CA GLU A 98 -3.34 -1.71 8.15
C GLU A 98 -3.63 -2.61 9.36
N ALA A 99 -4.85 -3.13 9.43
CA ALA A 99 -5.30 -3.96 10.54
C ALA A 99 -4.88 -5.44 10.42
N GLN A 100 -4.75 -5.95 9.19
CA GLN A 100 -4.46 -7.36 8.94
C GLN A 100 -2.97 -7.65 9.02
N ASP A 101 -2.58 -8.51 9.96
CA ASP A 101 -1.19 -8.93 10.19
C ASP A 101 -0.50 -9.48 8.92
N GLU A 102 -1.19 -10.31 8.16
CA GLU A 102 -0.68 -10.86 6.90
C GLU A 102 -0.36 -9.77 5.88
N SER A 103 -1.26 -8.80 5.69
CA SER A 103 -1.07 -7.68 4.79
C SER A 103 0.10 -6.80 5.22
N VAL A 104 0.22 -6.51 6.51
CA VAL A 104 1.34 -5.78 7.10
C VAL A 104 2.67 -6.49 6.86
N SER A 105 2.70 -7.81 7.04
CA SER A 105 3.90 -8.63 6.79
C SER A 105 4.35 -8.54 5.33
N LEU A 106 3.40 -8.66 4.38
CA LEU A 106 3.68 -8.52 2.94
C LEU A 106 4.15 -7.10 2.59
N ALA A 107 3.53 -6.06 3.17
CA ALA A 107 3.91 -4.67 2.95
C ALA A 107 5.34 -4.39 3.45
N ARG A 108 5.70 -4.86 4.65
CA ARG A 108 7.06 -4.71 5.21
C ARG A 108 8.11 -5.40 4.33
N ARG A 109 7.85 -6.60 3.88
CA ARG A 109 8.75 -7.33 2.98
C ARG A 109 8.90 -6.63 1.63
N SER A 110 7.82 -6.08 1.11
CA SER A 110 7.83 -5.30 -0.13
C SER A 110 8.61 -4.00 0.02
N ALA A 111 8.44 -3.28 1.13
CA ALA A 111 9.22 -2.09 1.44
C ALA A 111 10.71 -2.40 1.53
N ALA A 112 11.08 -3.47 2.24
CA ALA A 112 12.46 -3.92 2.35
C ALA A 112 13.05 -4.31 0.98
N TYR A 113 12.32 -5.07 0.16
CA TYR A 113 12.75 -5.45 -1.17
C TYR A 113 13.05 -4.24 -2.07
N ASN A 114 12.23 -3.20 -1.96
CA ASN A 114 12.35 -1.98 -2.75
C ASN A 114 13.34 -0.96 -2.14
N GLY A 115 13.92 -1.20 -0.97
CA GLY A 115 14.81 -0.27 -0.27
C GLY A 115 14.07 0.94 0.30
N LEU A 116 12.82 0.75 0.68
CA LEU A 116 11.93 1.80 1.18
C LEU A 116 11.80 1.82 2.72
N GLU A 117 12.50 0.97 3.45
CA GLU A 117 12.36 0.79 4.89
C GLU A 117 12.50 2.11 5.68
N LYS A 118 13.39 2.99 5.23
CA LYS A 118 13.60 4.31 5.87
C LYS A 118 12.55 5.36 5.50
N ARG A 119 11.74 5.06 4.50
CA ARG A 119 10.71 5.96 4.00
C ARG A 119 9.30 5.53 4.39
N PHE A 120 9.14 4.31 4.95
CA PHE A 120 7.87 3.73 5.31
C PHE A 120 7.81 3.40 6.80
N ASP A 121 6.87 4.01 7.50
CA ASP A 121 6.44 3.64 8.84
C ASP A 121 5.13 2.83 8.70
N ILE A 122 5.25 1.50 8.75
CA ILE A 122 4.12 0.58 8.55
C ILE A 122 3.56 0.19 9.91
N ARG A 123 2.41 0.75 10.25
CA ARG A 123 1.72 0.56 11.53
C ARG A 123 0.63 -0.48 11.40
N GLN A 124 0.67 -1.47 12.28
CA GLN A 124 -0.39 -2.45 12.40
C GLN A 124 -1.44 -1.95 13.39
N GLY A 125 -2.67 -1.84 12.95
CA GLY A 125 -3.79 -1.45 13.80
C GLY A 125 -4.99 -0.94 13.01
N ASP A 126 -6.03 -0.61 13.74
CA ASP A 126 -7.23 -0.02 13.18
C ASP A 126 -7.07 1.51 13.14
N PHE A 127 -7.13 2.12 11.96
CA PHE A 127 -6.99 3.57 11.81
C PHE A 127 -8.08 4.38 12.53
N ARG A 128 -9.16 3.74 13.00
CA ARG A 128 -10.19 4.36 13.86
C ARG A 128 -9.75 4.48 15.32
N GLU A 129 -8.65 3.83 15.69
CA GLU A 129 -8.09 3.96 17.03
C GLU A 129 -7.22 5.21 17.09
N ALA A 130 -7.59 6.14 17.97
CA ALA A 130 -6.91 7.44 18.08
C ALA A 130 -5.40 7.34 18.39
N ALA A 131 -4.97 6.22 18.98
CA ALA A 131 -3.57 6.01 19.35
C ALA A 131 -2.68 5.56 18.18
N ILE A 132 -3.26 5.16 17.03
CA ILE A 132 -2.49 4.65 15.89
C ILE A 132 -1.73 5.76 15.16
N LEU A 133 -2.29 6.96 15.18
CA LEU A 133 -1.67 8.18 14.67
C LEU A 133 -1.33 9.10 15.85
N GLY A 134 -0.19 9.77 15.79
CA GLY A 134 0.19 10.78 16.77
C GLY A 134 -0.78 11.97 16.75
N GLU A 135 -1.07 12.53 17.92
CA GLU A 135 -2.04 13.63 18.07
C GLU A 135 -1.71 14.87 17.22
N HIS A 136 -0.44 15.04 16.87
CA HIS A 136 0.07 16.19 16.11
C HIS A 136 0.73 15.78 14.78
N GLU A 137 0.52 14.55 14.31
CA GLU A 137 1.01 14.17 12.99
C GLU A 137 0.20 14.88 11.90
N LEU A 138 0.90 15.56 11.01
CA LEU A 138 0.32 16.26 9.87
C LEU A 138 0.84 15.65 8.58
N PHE A 139 -0.04 15.52 7.60
CA PHE A 139 0.26 14.91 6.32
C PHE A 139 -0.11 15.84 5.18
N ASP A 140 0.76 15.92 4.17
CA ASP A 140 0.53 16.70 2.95
C ASP A 140 -0.47 15.99 2.03
N LEU A 141 -0.48 14.66 2.08
CA LEU A 141 -1.33 13.79 1.26
C LEU A 141 -1.85 12.64 2.11
N ILE A 142 -3.16 12.42 2.02
CA ILE A 142 -3.79 11.24 2.62
C ILE A 142 -4.46 10.44 1.51
N THR A 143 -4.16 9.15 1.45
CA THR A 143 -4.81 8.19 0.55
C THR A 143 -5.52 7.11 1.35
N GLY A 144 -6.46 6.44 0.72
CA GLY A 144 -7.15 5.29 1.30
C GLY A 144 -8.01 4.61 0.25
N SER A 145 -8.12 3.30 0.37
CA SER A 145 -8.99 2.48 -0.48
C SER A 145 -9.88 1.62 0.44
N PRO A 146 -10.90 2.23 1.06
CA PRO A 146 -11.75 1.52 2.01
C PRO A 146 -12.57 0.43 1.31
N PRO A 147 -13.03 -0.59 2.04
CA PRO A 147 -13.91 -1.60 1.50
C PRO A 147 -15.21 -0.98 0.97
N TYR A 148 -15.65 -1.42 -0.21
CA TYR A 148 -16.77 -0.80 -0.93
C TYR A 148 -18.13 -1.43 -0.67
N PHE A 149 -18.17 -2.65 -0.09
CA PHE A 149 -19.42 -3.39 0.06
C PHE A 149 -19.87 -3.49 1.51
N PRO A 150 -21.14 -3.12 1.81
CA PRO A 150 -21.74 -3.46 3.09
C PRO A 150 -21.80 -4.98 3.27
N PRO A 151 -21.76 -5.48 4.52
CA PRO A 151 -21.96 -6.89 4.78
C PRO A 151 -23.28 -7.40 4.22
N GLY A 152 -23.23 -8.48 3.41
CA GLY A 152 -24.40 -9.08 2.81
C GLY A 152 -24.70 -8.68 1.36
N GLU A 153 -23.96 -7.74 0.80
CA GLU A 153 -24.03 -7.40 -0.62
C GLU A 153 -22.84 -8.00 -1.39
N GLY A 154 -23.13 -8.65 -2.52
CA GLY A 154 -22.13 -9.26 -3.39
C GLY A 154 -21.74 -10.70 -3.04
N VAL A 155 -20.82 -11.27 -3.82
CA VAL A 155 -20.32 -12.63 -3.61
C VAL A 155 -19.21 -12.63 -2.58
N MET A 156 -19.47 -13.23 -1.42
CA MET A 156 -18.46 -13.42 -0.39
C MET A 156 -17.38 -14.40 -0.88
N SER A 157 -16.13 -14.03 -0.70
CA SER A 157 -15.00 -14.94 -0.91
C SER A 157 -14.90 -15.91 0.28
N GLU A 158 -14.31 -17.08 0.06
CA GLU A 158 -13.91 -17.97 1.17
C GLU A 158 -12.60 -17.53 1.83
N ASP A 159 -11.85 -16.64 1.20
CA ASP A 159 -10.56 -16.15 1.68
C ASP A 159 -10.76 -14.97 2.66
N PRO A 160 -10.33 -15.10 3.94
CA PRO A 160 -10.51 -14.07 4.96
C PRO A 160 -9.87 -12.72 4.60
N GLN A 161 -8.71 -12.72 3.92
CA GLN A 161 -8.05 -11.49 3.49
C GLN A 161 -8.90 -10.74 2.46
N LYS A 162 -9.47 -11.45 1.47
CA LYS A 162 -10.36 -10.85 0.48
C LYS A 162 -11.64 -10.32 1.10
N ILE A 163 -12.20 -11.03 2.08
CA ILE A 163 -13.40 -10.59 2.78
C ILE A 163 -13.12 -9.24 3.45
N ALA A 164 -12.06 -9.16 4.25
CA ALA A 164 -11.72 -7.94 4.98
C ALA A 164 -11.38 -6.74 4.08
N CYS A 165 -10.81 -7.00 2.87
CA CYS A 165 -10.51 -5.95 1.91
C CYS A 165 -11.74 -5.45 1.11
N ARG A 166 -12.82 -6.23 1.03
CA ARG A 166 -13.99 -5.91 0.19
C ARG A 166 -15.21 -5.48 0.98
N PHE A 167 -15.34 -5.98 2.20
CA PHE A 167 -16.54 -5.78 3.02
C PHE A 167 -16.20 -5.03 4.31
N GLU A 168 -17.08 -4.12 4.66
CA GLU A 168 -17.01 -3.40 5.93
C GLU A 168 -17.39 -4.33 7.10
N ILE A 169 -16.45 -5.20 7.53
CA ILE A 169 -16.71 -6.22 8.55
C ILE A 169 -16.73 -5.63 9.97
N SER A 170 -16.21 -4.43 10.14
CA SER A 170 -16.04 -3.85 11.46
C SER A 170 -17.35 -3.26 11.98
N LYS A 171 -17.68 -3.60 13.23
CA LYS A 171 -18.82 -3.05 13.96
C LYS A 171 -18.81 -1.54 13.85
N LYS A 172 -19.91 -0.95 13.35
CA LYS A 172 -20.13 0.49 13.31
C LYS A 172 -19.83 1.11 14.67
N ARG A 173 -18.67 1.75 14.81
CA ARG A 173 -18.53 2.83 15.78
C ARG A 173 -18.89 4.11 15.05
N PRO A 174 -19.69 5.00 15.64
CA PRO A 174 -20.01 6.26 15.00
C PRO A 174 -18.70 7.01 14.71
N VAL A 175 -18.59 7.47 13.47
CA VAL A 175 -17.54 8.42 13.07
C VAL A 175 -17.64 9.58 14.04
N ARG A 176 -16.55 9.92 14.72
CA ARG A 176 -16.51 11.16 15.50
C ARG A 176 -16.77 12.32 14.54
N GLU A 177 -17.81 13.10 14.83
CA GLU A 177 -18.07 14.37 14.14
C GLU A 177 -16.77 15.20 14.12
N GLY A 178 -16.29 15.55 12.95
CA GLY A 178 -15.10 16.40 12.78
C GLY A 178 -14.18 16.07 11.61
N PHE A 179 -14.36 14.96 10.89
CA PHE A 179 -13.67 14.72 9.63
C PHE A 179 -14.66 14.91 8.47
N GLU A 180 -14.68 16.10 7.87
CA GLU A 180 -15.23 16.26 6.52
C GLU A 180 -14.19 15.73 5.53
N LEU A 181 -14.52 14.62 4.87
CA LEU A 181 -13.83 14.18 3.67
C LEU A 181 -14.26 15.13 2.54
N VAL A 182 -13.34 15.93 2.06
CA VAL A 182 -13.50 16.73 0.86
C VAL A 182 -13.15 15.88 -0.37
#